data_79fc7dd00c09e3937ff9e76115231f7d
#
_entry.id   79fc7dd00c09e3937ff9e76115231f7d
#
_cell.length_a   1.000
_cell.length_b   1.000
_cell.length_c   1.000
_cell.angle_alpha   90.00
_cell.angle_beta   90.00
_cell.angle_gamma   90.00
#
_symmetry.space_group_name_H-M   'P 1'
#
loop_
_entity.id
_entity.type
_entity.pdbx_description
1 polymer ?
#
loop_
_entity_poly.entity_id
_entity_poly.type
_entity_poly.pdbx_seq_one_letter_code
_entity_poly.pdbx_strand_id
1 'polypeptide(L)'
;MTQDVEMFEQMYDLNLQYYRELTMYIIAGKKALDKARGEQLEALKEKAETSQMQEDVENYNKYVNLCNRFEKKLHDLELTRVIAMQVAPQIRLLQDNDQEMLEKIQSSLVNTIPLWRHQMVLALGIEHTQRALSAQNMITEKTNELLTRNAETLKMATV
;
A
#
# COMPACT_ATOMS: atom_id res chain seq x y z
N MET A 1 1.19 -5.17 34.00
CA MET A 1 1.19 -6.54 33.41
C MET A 1 -0.03 -6.79 32.51
N THR A 2 -1.26 -6.58 32.93
CA THR A 2 -2.45 -6.78 32.08
C THR A 2 -2.58 -5.80 30.92
N GLN A 3 -2.21 -4.54 31.11
CA GLN A 3 -2.26 -3.51 30.04
C GLN A 3 -1.24 -3.77 28.91
N ASP A 4 -0.06 -4.27 29.27
CA ASP A 4 0.97 -4.59 28.28
C ASP A 4 0.56 -5.77 27.41
N VAL A 5 -0.09 -6.78 27.98
CA VAL A 5 -0.61 -7.93 27.24
C VAL A 5 -1.69 -7.52 26.24
N GLU A 6 -2.64 -6.68 26.67
CA GLU A 6 -3.70 -6.16 25.78
C GLU A 6 -3.11 -5.31 24.65
N MET A 7 -2.10 -4.49 24.93
CA MET A 7 -1.42 -3.70 23.92
C MET A 7 -0.73 -4.59 22.88
N PHE A 8 -0.01 -5.64 23.29
CA PHE A 8 0.62 -6.55 22.36
C PHE A 8 -0.38 -7.35 21.52
N GLU A 9 -1.51 -7.75 22.08
CA GLU A 9 -2.59 -8.40 21.35
C GLU A 9 -3.19 -7.45 20.28
N GLN A 10 -3.45 -6.19 20.66
CA GLN A 10 -3.94 -5.19 19.74
C GLN A 10 -2.94 -4.90 18.62
N MET A 11 -1.65 -4.82 18.93
CA MET A 11 -0.61 -4.63 17.92
C MET A 11 -0.50 -5.84 16.99
N TYR A 12 -0.63 -7.04 17.50
CA TYR A 12 -0.66 -8.25 16.70
C TYR A 12 -1.84 -8.24 15.72
N ASP A 13 -3.03 -7.90 16.19
CA ASP A 13 -4.23 -7.81 15.36
C ASP A 13 -4.13 -6.72 14.31
N LEU A 14 -3.59 -5.54 14.66
CA LEU A 14 -3.33 -4.45 13.71
C LEU A 14 -2.33 -4.87 12.64
N ASN A 15 -1.28 -5.57 13.02
CA ASN A 15 -0.29 -6.09 12.06
C ASN A 15 -0.89 -7.13 11.12
N LEU A 16 -1.80 -7.98 11.62
CA LEU A 16 -2.52 -8.95 10.81
C LEU A 16 -3.47 -8.25 9.81
N GLN A 17 -4.19 -7.22 10.25
CA GLN A 17 -5.01 -6.40 9.37
C GLN A 17 -4.17 -5.70 8.30
N TYR A 18 -3.04 -5.14 8.69
CA TYR A 18 -2.08 -4.53 7.79
C TYR A 18 -1.56 -5.51 6.72
N TYR A 19 -1.21 -6.71 7.12
CA TYR A 19 -0.81 -7.77 6.20
C TYR A 19 -1.91 -8.11 5.20
N ARG A 20 -3.15 -8.21 5.65
CA ARG A 20 -4.31 -8.47 4.78
C ARG A 20 -4.56 -7.34 3.80
N GLU A 21 -4.45 -6.09 4.23
CA GLU A 21 -4.59 -4.92 3.36
C GLU A 21 -3.49 -4.86 2.31
N LEU A 22 -2.24 -5.08 2.69
CA LEU A 22 -1.13 -5.17 1.74
C LEU A 22 -1.37 -6.25 0.69
N THR A 23 -1.87 -7.41 1.10
CA THR A 23 -2.20 -8.50 0.19
C THR A 23 -3.28 -8.08 -0.80
N MET A 24 -4.33 -7.39 -0.35
CA MET A 24 -5.38 -6.87 -1.22
C MET A 24 -4.84 -5.84 -2.22
N TYR A 25 -4.00 -4.91 -1.79
CA TYR A 25 -3.39 -3.91 -2.66
C TYR A 25 -2.47 -4.54 -3.71
N ILE A 26 -1.69 -5.53 -3.33
CA ILE A 26 -0.81 -6.25 -4.25
C ILE A 26 -1.63 -6.97 -5.32
N ILE A 27 -2.69 -7.67 -4.95
CA ILE A 27 -3.57 -8.38 -5.90
C ILE A 27 -4.26 -7.39 -6.83
N ALA A 28 -4.85 -6.33 -6.29
CA ALA A 28 -5.53 -5.31 -7.08
C ALA A 28 -4.55 -4.58 -8.01
N GLY A 29 -3.37 -4.25 -7.51
CA GLY A 29 -2.33 -3.57 -8.28
C GLY A 29 -1.77 -4.43 -9.41
N LYS A 30 -1.55 -5.71 -9.19
CA LYS A 30 -1.13 -6.66 -10.25
C LYS A 30 -2.17 -6.77 -11.35
N LYS A 31 -3.45 -6.90 -10.99
CA LYS A 31 -4.55 -6.93 -11.97
C LYS A 31 -4.64 -5.63 -12.77
N ALA A 32 -4.50 -4.49 -12.10
CA ALA A 32 -4.52 -3.19 -12.76
C ALA A 32 -3.32 -3.01 -13.71
N LEU A 33 -2.14 -3.45 -13.32
CA LEU A 33 -0.95 -3.41 -14.16
C LEU A 33 -1.09 -4.30 -15.40
N ASP A 34 -1.58 -5.52 -15.22
CA ASP A 34 -1.83 -6.45 -16.33
C ASP A 34 -2.84 -5.88 -17.32
N LYS A 35 -3.91 -5.28 -16.82
CA LYS A 35 -4.90 -4.61 -17.64
C LYS A 35 -4.32 -3.39 -18.37
N ALA A 36 -3.56 -2.56 -17.67
CA ALA A 36 -2.91 -1.39 -18.26
C ALA A 36 -1.93 -1.77 -19.38
N ARG A 37 -1.15 -2.82 -19.16
CA ARG A 37 -0.21 -3.34 -20.17
C ARG A 37 -0.92 -4.01 -21.33
N GLY A 38 -1.98 -4.77 -21.08
CA GLY A 38 -2.71 -5.50 -22.12
C GLY A 38 -3.63 -4.64 -22.99
N GLU A 39 -4.27 -3.64 -22.42
CA GLU A 39 -5.27 -2.83 -23.13
C GLU A 39 -4.73 -1.45 -23.53
N GLN A 40 -4.28 -0.68 -22.56
CA GLN A 40 -3.91 0.73 -22.78
C GLN A 40 -2.55 0.89 -23.44
N LEU A 41 -1.58 0.11 -23.02
CA LEU A 41 -0.24 0.19 -23.59
C LEU A 41 -0.21 -0.30 -25.04
N GLU A 42 -0.94 -1.36 -25.35
CA GLU A 42 -1.07 -1.87 -26.72
C GLU A 42 -1.79 -0.84 -27.62
N ALA A 43 -2.87 -0.20 -27.15
CA ALA A 43 -3.57 0.84 -27.87
C ALA A 43 -2.68 2.08 -28.16
N LEU A 44 -1.89 2.51 -27.17
CA LEU A 44 -0.94 3.61 -27.34
C LEU A 44 0.21 3.25 -28.30
N LYS A 45 0.67 2.02 -28.25
CA LYS A 45 1.69 1.51 -29.17
C LYS A 45 1.18 1.51 -30.60
N GLU A 46 0.01 0.95 -30.84
CA GLU A 46 -0.61 0.92 -32.16
C GLU A 46 -0.85 2.35 -32.71
N LYS A 47 -1.30 3.26 -31.87
CA LYS A 47 -1.47 4.67 -32.22
C LYS A 47 -0.14 5.33 -32.59
N ALA A 48 0.91 5.12 -31.81
CA ALA A 48 2.24 5.66 -32.09
C ALA A 48 2.85 5.13 -33.39
N GLU A 49 2.66 3.83 -33.68
CA GLU A 49 3.12 3.19 -34.90
C GLU A 49 2.33 3.66 -36.14
N THR A 50 1.04 3.91 -36.00
CA THR A 50 0.16 4.31 -37.10
C THR A 50 0.28 5.80 -37.42
N SER A 51 0.30 6.68 -36.42
CA SER A 51 0.36 8.13 -36.62
C SER A 51 1.75 8.63 -36.96
N GLN A 52 2.79 7.96 -36.45
CA GLN A 52 4.19 8.40 -36.52
C GLN A 52 4.44 9.82 -35.97
N MET A 53 3.48 10.34 -35.20
CA MET A 53 3.62 11.64 -34.56
C MET A 53 4.49 11.55 -33.31
N GLN A 54 5.37 12.51 -33.16
CA GLN A 54 6.29 12.55 -32.00
C GLN A 54 5.50 12.58 -30.67
N GLU A 55 4.39 13.27 -30.61
CA GLU A 55 3.54 13.34 -29.43
C GLU A 55 2.99 11.96 -29.00
N ASP A 56 2.55 11.15 -29.97
CA ASP A 56 2.03 9.82 -29.68
C ASP A 56 3.13 8.86 -29.23
N VAL A 57 4.34 8.99 -29.77
CA VAL A 57 5.52 8.26 -29.31
C VAL A 57 5.92 8.66 -27.89
N GLU A 58 5.88 9.95 -27.57
CA GLU A 58 6.15 10.44 -26.22
C GLU A 58 5.11 9.95 -25.21
N ASN A 59 3.85 9.96 -25.57
CA ASN A 59 2.77 9.46 -24.73
C ASN A 59 2.91 7.96 -24.44
N TYR A 60 3.25 7.17 -25.45
CA TYR A 60 3.57 5.77 -25.28
C TYR A 60 4.73 5.56 -24.30
N ASN A 61 5.84 6.27 -24.48
CA ASN A 61 7.01 6.17 -23.62
C ASN A 61 6.72 6.61 -22.17
N LYS A 62 5.93 7.66 -21.98
CA LYS A 62 5.48 8.10 -20.66
C LYS A 62 4.66 7.02 -19.96
N TYR A 63 3.78 6.35 -20.70
CA TYR A 63 2.96 5.28 -20.16
C TYR A 63 3.75 4.02 -19.81
N VAL A 64 4.72 3.64 -20.64
CA VAL A 64 5.68 2.56 -20.33
C VAL A 64 6.41 2.86 -19.03
N ASN A 65 6.92 4.07 -18.87
CA ASN A 65 7.61 4.49 -17.66
C ASN A 65 6.70 4.47 -16.42
N LEU A 66 5.44 4.86 -16.60
CA LEU A 66 4.44 4.79 -15.53
C LEU A 66 4.20 3.35 -15.08
N CYS A 67 3.99 2.43 -16.02
CA CYS A 67 3.83 1.00 -15.72
C CYS A 67 5.04 0.42 -15.00
N ASN A 68 6.24 0.77 -15.42
CA ASN A 68 7.48 0.30 -14.79
C ASN A 68 7.65 0.84 -13.37
N ARG A 69 7.30 2.10 -13.13
CA ARG A 69 7.30 2.68 -11.77
C ARG A 69 6.28 1.99 -10.88
N PHE A 70 5.09 1.73 -11.43
CA PHE A 70 4.05 1.04 -10.69
C PHE A 70 4.46 -0.39 -10.32
N GLU A 71 5.08 -1.12 -11.24
CA GLU A 71 5.63 -2.45 -10.97
C GLU A 71 6.67 -2.46 -9.85
N LYS A 72 7.58 -1.48 -9.84
CA LYS A 72 8.53 -1.30 -8.73
C LYS A 72 7.82 -1.07 -7.40
N LYS A 73 6.78 -0.25 -7.39
CA LYS A 73 5.99 -0.01 -6.18
C LYS A 73 5.26 -1.25 -5.69
N LEU A 74 4.73 -2.07 -6.59
CA LEU A 74 4.15 -3.36 -6.22
C LEU A 74 5.20 -4.29 -5.59
N HIS A 75 6.40 -4.31 -6.14
CA HIS A 75 7.51 -5.09 -5.57
C HIS A 75 7.88 -4.61 -4.17
N ASP A 76 7.96 -3.31 -3.96
CA ASP A 76 8.19 -2.74 -2.62
C ASP A 76 7.07 -3.11 -1.64
N LEU A 77 5.81 -3.16 -2.09
CA LEU A 77 4.69 -3.65 -1.28
C LEU A 77 4.83 -5.12 -0.91
N GLU A 78 5.30 -5.96 -1.82
CA GLU A 78 5.59 -7.37 -1.55
C GLU A 78 6.67 -7.52 -0.47
N LEU A 79 7.74 -6.73 -0.55
CA LEU A 79 8.77 -6.69 0.47
C LEU A 79 8.23 -6.22 1.83
N THR A 80 7.40 -5.19 1.83
CA THR A 80 6.74 -4.69 3.04
C THR A 80 5.83 -5.75 3.66
N ARG A 81 5.13 -6.53 2.84
CA ARG A 81 4.31 -7.67 3.31
C ARG A 81 5.16 -8.74 3.98
N VAL A 82 6.32 -9.05 3.43
CA VAL A 82 7.27 -9.99 4.06
C VAL A 82 7.73 -9.48 5.42
N ILE A 83 8.02 -8.19 5.54
CA ILE A 83 8.38 -7.55 6.81
C ILE A 83 7.22 -7.66 7.81
N ALA A 84 5.99 -7.40 7.39
CA ALA A 84 4.81 -7.55 8.24
C ALA A 84 4.64 -9.00 8.75
N MET A 85 4.92 -10.00 7.92
CA MET A 85 4.94 -11.39 8.35
C MET A 85 5.99 -11.67 9.43
N GLN A 86 7.16 -11.06 9.33
CA GLN A 86 8.25 -11.26 10.28
C GLN A 86 7.99 -10.53 11.61
N VAL A 87 7.26 -9.43 11.57
CA VAL A 87 6.90 -8.63 12.75
C VAL A 87 5.95 -9.38 13.69
N ALA A 88 5.02 -10.17 13.17
CA ALA A 88 4.02 -10.87 13.97
C ALA A 88 4.64 -11.78 15.07
N PRO A 89 5.63 -12.66 14.77
CA PRO A 89 6.32 -13.42 15.81
C PRO A 89 7.14 -12.54 16.75
N GLN A 90 7.71 -11.43 16.25
CA GLN A 90 8.52 -10.51 17.06
C GLN A 90 7.68 -9.79 18.12
N ILE A 91 6.44 -9.39 17.78
CA ILE A 91 5.51 -8.80 18.74
C ILE A 91 5.27 -9.75 19.92
N ARG A 92 5.17 -11.04 19.67
CA ARG A 92 5.02 -12.06 20.73
C ARG A 92 6.26 -12.23 21.59
N LEU A 93 7.45 -12.03 21.02
CA LEU A 93 8.71 -12.11 21.75
C LEU A 93 9.02 -10.86 22.58
N LEU A 94 8.38 -9.72 22.24
CA LEU A 94 8.61 -8.43 22.88
C LEU A 94 7.86 -8.23 24.20
N GLN A 95 7.29 -9.26 24.78
CA GLN A 95 6.68 -9.17 26.11
C GLN A 95 7.65 -8.70 27.22
N ASP A 96 8.94 -8.57 26.89
CA ASP A 96 10.01 -8.20 27.80
C ASP A 96 10.73 -6.87 27.47
N ASN A 97 10.01 -5.78 27.21
CA ASN A 97 10.54 -4.40 27.29
C ASN A 97 11.44 -3.85 26.18
N ASP A 98 11.15 -4.03 24.93
CA ASP A 98 11.87 -3.26 23.92
C ASP A 98 11.00 -2.15 23.30
N GLN A 99 11.00 -0.99 23.95
CA GLN A 99 10.23 0.19 23.54
C GLN A 99 10.64 0.72 22.15
N GLU A 100 11.92 0.55 21.79
CA GLU A 100 12.44 0.98 20.49
C GLU A 100 11.82 0.20 19.33
N MET A 101 11.60 -1.10 19.50
CA MET A 101 10.98 -1.92 18.47
C MET A 101 9.49 -1.63 18.32
N LEU A 102 8.79 -1.31 19.40
CA LEU A 102 7.41 -0.83 19.37
C LEU A 102 7.28 0.45 18.55
N GLU A 103 8.17 1.40 18.73
CA GLU A 103 8.21 2.65 17.96
C GLU A 103 8.47 2.40 16.47
N LYS A 104 9.35 1.47 16.12
CA LYS A 104 9.61 1.09 14.72
C LYS A 104 8.41 0.44 14.05
N ILE A 105 7.76 -0.49 14.72
CA ILE A 105 6.54 -1.15 14.21
C ILE A 105 5.45 -0.12 13.98
N GLN A 106 5.24 0.77 14.92
CA GLN A 106 4.27 1.82 14.82
C GLN A 106 4.57 2.81 13.69
N SER A 107 5.81 3.26 13.59
CA SER A 107 6.23 4.14 12.51
C SER A 107 5.98 3.50 11.13
N SER A 108 6.25 2.21 11.01
CA SER A 108 5.97 1.45 9.79
C SER A 108 4.48 1.43 9.46
N LEU A 109 3.62 1.15 10.44
CA LEU A 109 2.17 1.11 10.23
C LEU A 109 1.57 2.48 9.90
N VAL A 110 1.98 3.52 10.61
CA VAL A 110 1.41 4.87 10.47
C VAL A 110 1.91 5.58 9.21
N ASN A 111 3.18 5.43 8.87
CA ASN A 111 3.79 6.20 7.79
C ASN A 111 3.75 5.49 6.43
N THR A 112 3.82 4.18 6.41
CA THR A 112 3.96 3.42 5.16
C THR A 112 2.63 3.31 4.41
N ILE A 113 1.52 3.02 5.09
CA ILE A 113 0.21 2.83 4.42
C ILE A 113 -0.26 4.08 3.67
N PRO A 114 -0.28 5.30 4.27
CA PRO A 114 -0.73 6.49 3.55
C PRO A 114 0.12 6.82 2.33
N LEU A 115 1.43 6.61 2.43
CA LEU A 115 2.34 6.84 1.32
C LEU A 115 2.05 5.91 0.14
N TRP A 116 1.87 4.64 0.39
CA TRP A 116 1.54 3.64 -0.63
C TRP A 116 0.21 3.92 -1.29
N ARG A 117 -0.81 4.22 -0.49
CA ARG A 117 -2.13 4.59 -1.00
C ARG A 117 -2.04 5.76 -1.98
N HIS A 118 -1.35 6.82 -1.59
CA HIS A 118 -1.20 8.02 -2.43
C HIS A 118 -0.50 7.70 -3.75
N GLN A 119 0.56 6.94 -3.70
CA GLN A 119 1.31 6.56 -4.90
C GLN A 119 0.54 5.61 -5.82
N MET A 120 -0.24 4.68 -5.26
CA MET A 120 -1.10 3.80 -6.06
C MET A 120 -2.21 4.56 -6.76
N VAL A 121 -2.85 5.50 -6.08
CA VAL A 121 -3.88 6.36 -6.66
C VAL A 121 -3.32 7.22 -7.79
N LEU A 122 -2.16 7.83 -7.61
CA LEU A 122 -1.50 8.60 -8.66
C LEU A 122 -1.11 7.75 -9.88
N ALA A 123 -0.67 6.51 -9.64
CA ALA A 123 -0.28 5.61 -10.73
C ALA A 123 -1.46 5.06 -11.53
N LEU A 124 -2.59 4.79 -10.88
CA LEU A 124 -3.78 4.22 -11.51
C LEU A 124 -4.78 5.27 -12.00
N GLY A 125 -4.65 6.50 -11.52
CA GLY A 125 -5.82 7.27 -11.20
C GLY A 125 -6.32 8.25 -12.18
N ILE A 126 -5.68 8.56 -13.17
CA ILE A 126 -6.08 9.80 -13.82
C ILE A 126 -7.22 9.61 -14.83
N GLU A 127 -7.43 8.42 -15.34
CA GLU A 127 -8.37 8.23 -16.47
C GLU A 127 -9.71 7.54 -16.14
N HIS A 128 -9.89 6.98 -14.97
CA HIS A 128 -11.11 6.23 -14.64
C HIS A 128 -11.77 6.71 -13.35
N THR A 129 -12.37 7.85 -13.48
CA THR A 129 -12.77 8.78 -12.44
C THR A 129 -13.79 8.26 -11.41
N GLN A 130 -14.75 7.44 -11.74
CA GLN A 130 -15.80 7.05 -10.77
C GLN A 130 -15.50 5.76 -9.99
N ARG A 131 -14.98 4.75 -10.66
CA ARG A 131 -14.59 3.49 -9.97
C ARG A 131 -13.32 3.66 -9.14
N ALA A 132 -12.38 4.47 -9.63
CA ALA A 132 -11.16 4.80 -8.90
C ALA A 132 -11.45 5.68 -7.68
N LEU A 133 -12.36 6.64 -7.76
CA LEU A 133 -12.80 7.47 -6.63
C LEU A 133 -13.51 6.64 -5.55
N SER A 134 -14.36 5.69 -5.94
CA SER A 134 -15.00 4.78 -5.00
C SER A 134 -14.00 3.88 -4.30
N ALA A 135 -13.05 3.29 -5.03
CA ALA A 135 -11.97 2.50 -4.47
C ALA A 135 -11.04 3.36 -3.60
N GLN A 136 -10.74 4.58 -4.00
CA GLN A 136 -9.95 5.55 -3.23
C GLN A 136 -10.65 5.92 -1.92
N ASN A 137 -11.94 6.15 -1.93
CA ASN A 137 -12.72 6.46 -0.73
C ASN A 137 -12.72 5.28 0.24
N MET A 138 -12.89 4.05 -0.24
CA MET A 138 -12.80 2.85 0.58
C MET A 138 -11.41 2.67 1.18
N ILE A 139 -10.36 2.87 0.41
CA ILE A 139 -8.96 2.81 0.87
C ILE A 139 -8.69 3.89 1.91
N THR A 140 -9.17 5.11 1.69
CA THR A 140 -9.03 6.24 2.62
C THR A 140 -9.74 5.96 3.94
N GLU A 141 -10.96 5.48 3.88
CA GLU A 141 -11.76 5.16 5.05
C GLU A 141 -11.11 4.06 5.90
N LYS A 142 -10.68 2.97 5.26
CA LYS A 142 -9.93 1.89 5.93
C LYS A 142 -8.61 2.34 6.53
N THR A 143 -7.86 3.17 5.83
CA THR A 143 -6.57 3.68 6.32
C THR A 143 -6.79 4.62 7.50
N ASN A 144 -7.78 5.50 7.44
CA ASN A 144 -8.13 6.40 8.54
C ASN A 144 -8.61 5.62 9.77
N GLU A 145 -9.37 4.56 9.57
CA GLU A 145 -9.78 3.66 10.65
C GLU A 145 -8.58 3.01 11.34
N LEU A 146 -7.62 2.50 10.56
CA LEU A 146 -6.37 1.92 11.08
C LEU A 146 -5.51 2.95 11.82
N LEU A 147 -5.36 4.15 11.27
CA LEU A 147 -4.62 5.24 11.91
C LEU A 147 -5.27 5.67 13.22
N THR A 148 -6.59 5.76 13.26
CA THR A 148 -7.34 6.10 14.48
C THR A 148 -7.17 5.03 15.54
N ARG A 149 -7.33 3.77 15.20
CA ARG A 149 -7.10 2.65 16.12
C ARG A 149 -5.67 2.59 16.64
N ASN A 150 -4.71 2.87 15.76
CA ASN A 150 -3.30 2.89 16.13
C ASN A 150 -2.99 4.04 17.11
N ALA A 151 -3.55 5.23 16.88
CA ALA A 151 -3.43 6.39 17.77
C ALA A 151 -4.10 6.12 19.14
N GLU A 152 -5.25 5.47 19.16
CA GLU A 152 -5.94 5.06 20.39
C GLU A 152 -5.12 4.02 21.17
N THR A 153 -4.55 3.04 20.49
CA THR A 153 -3.69 2.02 21.10
C THR A 153 -2.45 2.63 21.75
N LEU A 154 -1.86 3.63 21.11
CA LEU A 154 -0.75 4.39 21.66
C LEU A 154 -1.12 5.22 22.89
N LYS A 155 -2.26 5.89 22.82
CA LYS A 155 -2.76 6.70 23.93
C LYS A 155 -3.00 5.82 25.15
N MET A 156 -3.45 4.59 24.97
CA MET A 156 -3.60 3.61 26.03
C MET A 156 -2.25 3.09 26.54
N ALA A 157 -1.23 3.03 25.70
CA ALA A 157 0.11 2.61 26.07
C ALA A 157 0.92 3.66 26.86
N THR A 158 0.56 4.94 26.73
CA THR A 158 1.24 6.07 27.38
C THR A 158 0.61 6.50 28.70
N VAL A 159 -0.49 5.93 29.07
CA VAL A 159 -1.17 6.12 30.35
C VAL A 159 -0.92 4.95 31.28
#